data_6fe82db6adc6ec5895e9850761847ae1
#
_entry.id   6fe82db6adc6ec5895e9850761847ae1
#
_cell.length_a   1.000
_cell.length_b   1.000
_cell.length_c   1.000
_cell.angle_alpha   90.00
_cell.angle_beta   90.00
_cell.angle_gamma   90.00
#
_symmetry.space_group_name_H-M   'P 1'
#
loop_
_entity.id
_entity.type
_entity.pdbx_description
1 polymer ?
#
loop_
_entity_poly.entity_id
_entity_poly.type
_entity_poly.pdbx_seq_one_letter_code
_entity_poly.pdbx_strand_id
1 'polypeptide(L)'
;MKVLVTGANGYIGSHLVKALLDESVEVVAVDINHDYIDDRAQKFDTDIFSQNKNYFDFFNKPDVLIHLACKDVPVHNSFYHIESISKNFDFIKNLVDNGLKQVITVGSMHDIGYYEGEVKEDVEPHPMSFYGISKDTLRRLLEVYTKDKDVVYQHLRFFYTYGDDMHSSG
;
A
#
# COMPACT_ATOMS: atom_id res chain seq x y z
N MET A 1 -13.34 -6.40 -12.82
CA MET A 1 -12.61 -6.19 -11.54
C MET A 1 -11.88 -4.87 -11.64
N LYS A 2 -12.08 -4.01 -10.67
CA LYS A 2 -11.45 -2.68 -10.60
C LYS A 2 -10.47 -2.64 -9.42
N VAL A 3 -9.22 -2.28 -9.70
CA VAL A 3 -8.14 -2.24 -8.71
C VAL A 3 -7.73 -0.80 -8.44
N LEU A 4 -7.78 -0.39 -7.17
CA LEU A 4 -7.25 0.88 -6.68
C LEU A 4 -5.79 0.67 -6.26
N VAL A 5 -4.86 1.39 -6.87
CA VAL A 5 -3.44 1.38 -6.53
C VAL A 5 -3.07 2.75 -5.97
N THR A 6 -2.64 2.82 -4.72
CA THR A 6 -2.09 4.05 -4.12
C THR A 6 -0.56 3.99 -4.11
N GLY A 7 0.12 5.13 -4.21
CA GLY A 7 1.55 5.17 -4.47
C GLY A 7 1.89 4.70 -5.89
N ALA A 8 0.95 4.96 -6.82
CA ALA A 8 0.99 4.45 -8.18
C ALA A 8 2.13 5.02 -9.03
N ASN A 9 2.66 6.20 -8.68
CA ASN A 9 3.77 6.84 -9.38
C ASN A 9 5.15 6.39 -8.88
N GLY A 10 5.21 5.65 -7.76
CA GLY A 10 6.46 5.07 -7.26
C GLY A 10 6.99 3.94 -8.15
N TYR A 11 8.23 3.51 -7.90
CA TYR A 11 8.87 2.44 -8.68
C TYR A 11 7.99 1.18 -8.80
N ILE A 12 7.58 0.60 -7.67
CA ILE A 12 6.74 -0.59 -7.65
C ILE A 12 5.35 -0.29 -8.23
N GLY A 13 4.77 0.87 -7.89
CA GLY A 13 3.43 1.26 -8.30
C GLY A 13 3.28 1.38 -9.80
N SER A 14 4.21 2.05 -10.49
CA SER A 14 4.15 2.26 -11.95
C SER A 14 4.26 0.94 -12.73
N HIS A 15 5.14 0.03 -12.28
CA HIS A 15 5.27 -1.31 -12.89
C HIS A 15 4.02 -2.17 -12.65
N LEU A 16 3.47 -2.12 -11.43
CA LEU A 16 2.25 -2.84 -11.09
C LEU A 16 1.05 -2.34 -11.90
N VAL A 17 0.87 -1.02 -11.98
CA VAL A 17 -0.20 -0.40 -12.79
C VAL A 17 -0.11 -0.88 -14.23
N LYS A 18 1.08 -0.83 -14.84
CA LYS A 18 1.30 -1.30 -16.20
C LYS A 18 0.96 -2.79 -16.35
N ALA A 19 1.45 -3.64 -15.46
CA ALA A 19 1.20 -5.08 -15.51
C ALA A 19 -0.29 -5.42 -15.39
N LEU A 20 -1.03 -4.74 -14.48
CA LEU A 20 -2.48 -4.94 -14.36
C LEU A 20 -3.24 -4.53 -15.62
N LEU A 21 -2.86 -3.41 -16.24
CA LEU A 21 -3.46 -2.94 -17.48
C LEU A 21 -3.18 -3.88 -18.66
N ASP A 22 -1.99 -4.45 -18.73
CA ASP A 22 -1.61 -5.44 -19.75
C ASP A 22 -2.46 -6.72 -19.62
N GLU A 23 -2.90 -7.08 -18.41
CA GLU A 23 -3.85 -8.16 -18.13
C GLU A 23 -5.33 -7.72 -18.24
N SER A 24 -5.60 -6.56 -18.84
CA SER A 24 -6.95 -6.02 -19.04
C SER A 24 -7.75 -5.78 -17.75
N VAL A 25 -7.06 -5.48 -16.63
CA VAL A 25 -7.68 -5.08 -15.38
C VAL A 25 -7.97 -3.58 -15.43
N GLU A 26 -9.13 -3.16 -14.93
CA GLU A 26 -9.45 -1.75 -14.76
C GLU A 26 -8.67 -1.18 -13.56
N VAL A 27 -7.83 -0.17 -13.80
CA VAL A 27 -6.96 0.40 -12.76
C VAL A 27 -7.32 1.84 -12.46
N VAL A 28 -7.54 2.12 -11.17
CA VAL A 28 -7.59 3.44 -10.59
C VAL A 28 -6.24 3.70 -9.90
N ALA A 29 -5.45 4.60 -10.47
CA ALA A 29 -4.11 4.94 -10.00
C ALA A 29 -4.13 6.26 -9.24
N VAL A 30 -3.62 6.24 -7.99
CA VAL A 30 -3.64 7.40 -7.09
C VAL A 30 -2.24 7.72 -6.61
N ASP A 31 -1.81 8.95 -6.84
CA ASP A 31 -0.57 9.52 -6.30
C ASP A 31 -0.70 11.05 -6.25
N ILE A 32 0.32 11.72 -5.69
CA ILE A 32 0.44 13.19 -5.67
C ILE A 32 1.02 13.76 -6.98
N ASN A 33 1.56 12.92 -7.85
CA ASN A 33 1.97 13.23 -9.22
C ASN A 33 1.79 11.99 -10.12
N HIS A 34 1.96 12.13 -11.45
CA HIS A 34 1.60 11.09 -12.41
C HIS A 34 2.64 10.81 -13.49
N ASP A 35 3.87 11.25 -13.31
CA ASP A 35 4.90 11.26 -14.35
C ASP A 35 5.21 9.87 -14.93
N TYR A 36 5.02 8.84 -14.12
CA TYR A 36 5.35 7.44 -14.45
C TYR A 36 4.13 6.51 -14.53
N ILE A 37 2.93 7.06 -14.37
CA ILE A 37 1.70 6.26 -14.44
C ILE A 37 1.26 6.09 -15.90
N ASP A 38 1.06 4.85 -16.33
CA ASP A 38 0.53 4.51 -17.65
C ASP A 38 -0.78 5.25 -17.95
N ASP A 39 -0.89 5.86 -19.14
CA ASP A 39 -2.04 6.69 -19.54
C ASP A 39 -3.36 5.92 -19.68
N ARG A 40 -3.32 4.60 -19.76
CA ARG A 40 -4.51 3.77 -19.76
C ARG A 40 -5.23 3.69 -18.43
N ALA A 41 -4.54 4.01 -17.32
CA ALA A 41 -5.13 4.03 -15.98
C ALA A 41 -6.01 5.26 -15.76
N GLN A 42 -7.08 5.11 -14.96
CA GLN A 42 -7.79 6.25 -14.43
C GLN A 42 -6.96 6.90 -13.32
N LYS A 43 -6.47 8.12 -13.54
CA LYS A 43 -5.56 8.81 -12.64
C LYS A 43 -6.29 9.75 -11.69
N PHE A 44 -5.89 9.74 -10.42
CA PHE A 44 -6.31 10.70 -9.40
C PHE A 44 -5.08 11.36 -8.78
N ASP A 45 -4.95 12.67 -9.02
CA ASP A 45 -3.92 13.52 -8.42
C ASP A 45 -4.40 14.00 -7.06
N THR A 46 -4.06 13.26 -6.02
CA THR A 46 -4.53 13.58 -4.68
C THR A 46 -3.68 12.91 -3.59
N ASP A 47 -3.46 13.67 -2.51
CA ASP A 47 -3.04 13.08 -1.25
C ASP A 47 -4.22 12.30 -0.64
N ILE A 48 -4.05 10.98 -0.49
CA ILE A 48 -5.08 10.10 0.06
C ILE A 48 -5.50 10.48 1.49
N PHE A 49 -4.70 11.24 2.22
CA PHE A 49 -5.01 11.67 3.58
C PHE A 49 -5.68 13.05 3.66
N SER A 50 -5.76 13.77 2.55
CA SER A 50 -6.33 15.13 2.51
C SER A 50 -7.85 15.16 2.37
N GLN A 51 -8.49 14.04 2.09
CA GLN A 51 -9.90 13.95 1.76
C GLN A 51 -10.73 13.57 2.99
N ASN A 52 -11.73 14.39 3.31
CA ASN A 52 -12.76 14.04 4.29
C ASN A 52 -14.02 13.56 3.58
N LYS A 53 -13.89 12.46 2.81
CA LYS A 53 -14.93 11.95 1.90
C LYS A 53 -15.08 10.43 2.06
N ASN A 54 -16.16 9.91 1.50
CA ASN A 54 -16.29 8.48 1.22
C ASN A 54 -15.30 8.12 0.09
N TYR A 55 -14.15 7.55 0.44
CA TYR A 55 -13.10 7.15 -0.51
C TYR A 55 -13.57 6.10 -1.50
N PHE A 56 -14.47 5.22 -1.08
CA PHE A 56 -15.00 4.17 -1.95
C PHE A 56 -15.75 4.74 -3.15
N ASP A 57 -16.67 5.68 -2.91
CA ASP A 57 -17.37 6.38 -3.99
C ASP A 57 -16.45 7.30 -4.77
N PHE A 58 -15.54 8.00 -4.07
CA PHE A 58 -14.59 8.93 -4.70
C PHE A 58 -13.68 8.23 -5.72
N PHE A 59 -13.22 7.02 -5.42
CA PHE A 59 -12.39 6.22 -6.32
C PHE A 59 -13.20 5.23 -7.18
N ASN A 60 -14.46 5.55 -7.47
CA ASN A 60 -15.33 4.79 -8.38
C ASN A 60 -15.54 3.33 -7.98
N LYS A 61 -15.71 3.07 -6.69
CA LYS A 61 -16.09 1.76 -6.12
C LYS A 61 -15.16 0.64 -6.53
N PRO A 62 -13.90 0.65 -6.09
CA PRO A 62 -12.94 -0.39 -6.40
C PRO A 62 -13.31 -1.73 -5.73
N ASP A 63 -13.00 -2.84 -6.38
CA ASP A 63 -13.13 -4.18 -5.80
C ASP A 63 -11.95 -4.51 -4.89
N VAL A 64 -10.75 -4.07 -5.28
CA VAL A 64 -9.46 -4.38 -4.63
C VAL A 64 -8.69 -3.11 -4.36
N LEU A 65 -8.06 -3.01 -3.19
CA LEU A 65 -7.03 -2.02 -2.87
C LEU A 65 -5.65 -2.68 -2.84
N ILE A 66 -4.69 -2.10 -3.56
CA ILE A 66 -3.25 -2.35 -3.37
C ILE A 66 -2.62 -1.07 -2.84
N HIS A 67 -2.26 -1.10 -1.55
CA HIS A 67 -1.80 0.08 -0.84
C HIS A 67 -0.28 0.14 -0.76
N LEU A 68 0.33 0.93 -1.67
CA LEU A 68 1.78 1.14 -1.77
C LEU A 68 2.20 2.52 -1.26
N ALA A 69 1.26 3.46 -1.11
CA ALA A 69 1.57 4.83 -0.70
C ALA A 69 2.33 4.85 0.63
N CYS A 70 3.53 5.39 0.61
CA CYS A 70 4.37 5.61 1.78
C CYS A 70 5.33 6.77 1.51
N LYS A 71 5.36 7.74 2.41
CA LYS A 71 6.29 8.88 2.34
C LYS A 71 7.48 8.63 3.26
N ASP A 72 8.58 9.32 3.00
CA ASP A 72 9.81 9.28 3.82
C ASP A 72 10.46 7.88 3.94
N VAL A 73 10.25 6.99 2.98
CA VAL A 73 10.79 5.61 3.03
C VAL A 73 12.31 5.58 3.29
N PRO A 74 13.15 6.45 2.68
CA PRO A 74 14.60 6.45 2.94
C PRO A 74 14.97 6.91 4.36
N VAL A 75 14.06 7.56 5.08
CA VAL A 75 14.29 8.08 6.43
C VAL A 75 13.56 7.21 7.44
N HIS A 76 14.09 6.03 7.74
CA HIS A 76 13.43 4.98 8.52
C HIS A 76 12.95 5.41 9.92
N ASN A 77 13.53 6.46 10.50
CA ASN A 77 13.13 7.00 11.81
C ASN A 77 12.44 8.37 11.69
N SER A 78 11.87 8.70 10.54
CA SER A 78 10.96 9.85 10.43
C SER A 78 9.73 9.66 11.33
N PHE A 79 9.37 10.68 12.11
CA PHE A 79 8.12 10.67 12.90
C PHE A 79 6.86 10.54 12.05
N TYR A 80 6.95 10.91 10.77
CA TYR A 80 5.86 10.72 9.82
C TYR A 80 5.34 9.28 9.80
N HIS A 81 6.21 8.28 9.94
CA HIS A 81 5.80 6.88 9.93
C HIS A 81 4.83 6.57 11.08
N ILE A 82 5.08 7.14 12.26
CA ILE A 82 4.20 6.95 13.43
C ILE A 82 2.90 7.76 13.27
N GLU A 83 2.99 9.02 12.85
CA GLU A 83 1.83 9.90 12.68
C GLU A 83 0.86 9.42 11.58
N SER A 84 1.38 8.68 10.60
CA SER A 84 0.58 8.17 9.48
C SER A 84 -0.18 6.88 9.78
N ILE A 85 0.08 6.18 10.89
CA ILE A 85 -0.55 4.88 11.19
C ILE A 85 -2.08 5.01 11.21
N SER A 86 -2.63 5.94 11.99
CA SER A 86 -4.08 6.14 12.10
C SER A 86 -4.67 6.59 10.76
N LYS A 87 -3.99 7.46 10.02
CA LYS A 87 -4.46 7.95 8.72
C LYS A 87 -4.56 6.81 7.69
N ASN A 88 -3.55 5.94 7.62
CA ASN A 88 -3.58 4.75 6.78
C ASN A 88 -4.71 3.79 7.18
N PHE A 89 -4.86 3.56 8.48
CA PHE A 89 -5.93 2.71 9.00
C PHE A 89 -7.31 3.27 8.67
N ASP A 90 -7.56 4.57 8.91
CA ASP A 90 -8.84 5.23 8.64
C ASP A 90 -9.18 5.24 7.14
N PHE A 91 -8.18 5.44 6.28
CA PHE A 91 -8.34 5.36 4.83
C PHE A 91 -8.82 3.95 4.40
N ILE A 92 -8.12 2.91 4.83
CA ILE A 92 -8.45 1.52 4.49
C ILE A 92 -9.80 1.13 5.10
N LYS A 93 -10.02 1.49 6.38
CA LYS A 93 -11.28 1.28 7.07
C LYS A 93 -12.47 1.87 6.32
N ASN A 94 -12.33 3.10 5.83
CA ASN A 94 -13.38 3.76 5.06
C ASN A 94 -13.73 2.97 3.78
N LEU A 95 -12.75 2.51 3.04
CA LEU A 95 -12.96 1.68 1.84
C LEU A 95 -13.68 0.36 2.17
N VAL A 96 -13.22 -0.34 3.20
CA VAL A 96 -13.80 -1.63 3.63
C VAL A 96 -15.25 -1.46 4.11
N ASP A 97 -15.52 -0.45 4.94
CA ASP A 97 -16.88 -0.22 5.48
C ASP A 97 -17.88 0.19 4.38
N ASN A 98 -17.41 0.68 3.24
CA ASN A 98 -18.24 1.09 2.11
C ASN A 98 -18.29 0.06 0.97
N GLY A 99 -17.66 -1.11 1.11
CA GLY A 99 -17.89 -2.21 0.18
C GLY A 99 -16.69 -2.81 -0.54
N LEU A 100 -15.45 -2.35 -0.24
CA LEU A 100 -14.22 -2.96 -0.75
C LEU A 100 -14.14 -4.43 -0.36
N LYS A 101 -13.76 -5.31 -1.31
CA LYS A 101 -13.76 -6.77 -1.10
C LYS A 101 -12.38 -7.36 -0.80
N GLN A 102 -11.32 -6.65 -1.16
CA GLN A 102 -9.96 -7.14 -0.91
C GLN A 102 -9.02 -5.97 -0.61
N VAL A 103 -8.19 -6.16 0.41
CA VAL A 103 -7.12 -5.23 0.81
C VAL A 103 -5.80 -5.94 0.73
N ILE A 104 -4.86 -5.35 -0.01
CA ILE A 104 -3.47 -5.78 -0.06
C ILE A 104 -2.62 -4.62 0.46
N THR A 105 -1.94 -4.82 1.59
CA THR A 105 -0.95 -3.88 2.10
C THR A 105 0.46 -4.40 1.89
N VAL A 106 1.41 -3.47 1.74
CA VAL A 106 2.81 -3.80 1.54
C VAL A 106 3.62 -3.43 2.76
N GLY A 107 4.23 -4.46 3.34
CA GLY A 107 5.27 -4.35 4.33
C GLY A 107 6.66 -4.41 3.73
N SER A 108 7.65 -4.59 4.57
CA SER A 108 9.05 -4.54 4.23
C SER A 108 9.83 -5.58 5.02
N MET A 109 11.04 -5.90 4.60
CA MET A 109 11.99 -6.65 5.44
C MET A 109 12.21 -5.97 6.81
N HIS A 110 12.00 -4.65 6.91
CA HIS A 110 12.09 -3.89 8.16
C HIS A 110 10.99 -4.24 9.17
N ASP A 111 9.90 -4.89 8.74
CA ASP A 111 8.84 -5.39 9.63
C ASP A 111 9.37 -6.54 10.50
N ILE A 112 10.27 -7.37 9.92
CA ILE A 112 10.90 -8.49 10.60
C ILE A 112 12.02 -8.00 11.52
N GLY A 113 12.73 -6.94 11.12
CA GLY A 113 13.96 -6.48 11.76
C GLY A 113 15.17 -7.32 11.35
N TYR A 114 16.20 -7.33 12.21
CA TYR A 114 17.39 -8.13 11.93
C TYR A 114 17.08 -9.62 12.13
N TYR A 115 17.40 -10.42 11.13
CA TYR A 115 17.15 -11.85 11.14
C TYR A 115 18.27 -12.60 10.42
N GLU A 116 18.73 -13.69 11.02
CA GLU A 116 19.73 -14.59 10.43
C GLU A 116 19.09 -15.94 10.10
N GLY A 117 19.24 -16.39 8.87
CA GLY A 117 18.74 -17.68 8.39
C GLY A 117 17.62 -17.56 7.36
N GLU A 118 16.89 -18.62 7.17
CA GLU A 118 15.78 -18.69 6.22
C GLU A 118 14.55 -17.96 6.76
N VAL A 119 14.06 -16.97 6.04
CA VAL A 119 12.83 -16.25 6.39
C VAL A 119 11.62 -17.10 5.98
N LYS A 120 10.83 -17.52 6.96
CA LYS A 120 9.57 -18.24 6.77
C LYS A 120 8.38 -17.31 6.99
N GLU A 121 7.18 -17.76 6.60
CA GLU A 121 5.96 -16.97 6.74
C GLU A 121 5.58 -16.65 8.20
N ASP A 122 5.96 -17.52 9.13
CA ASP A 122 5.68 -17.46 10.56
C ASP A 122 6.77 -16.73 11.38
N VAL A 123 7.75 -16.11 10.71
CA VAL A 123 8.79 -15.33 11.41
C VAL A 123 8.16 -14.23 12.24
N GLU A 124 8.46 -14.22 13.53
CA GLU A 124 7.98 -13.22 14.47
C GLU A 124 8.62 -11.85 14.16
N PRO A 125 7.82 -10.79 13.97
CA PRO A 125 8.32 -9.46 13.71
C PRO A 125 9.03 -8.84 14.92
N HIS A 126 10.24 -8.31 14.71
CA HIS A 126 11.01 -7.53 15.66
C HIS A 126 11.53 -6.23 15.03
N PRO A 127 10.64 -5.33 14.57
CA PRO A 127 11.04 -4.13 13.85
C PRO A 127 11.89 -3.22 14.73
N MET A 128 12.96 -2.63 14.13
CA MET A 128 13.95 -1.81 14.82
C MET A 128 13.93 -0.34 14.39
N SER A 129 12.92 0.08 13.62
CA SER A 129 12.77 1.46 13.15
C SER A 129 11.31 1.89 13.19
N PHE A 130 11.04 3.21 13.21
CA PHE A 130 9.68 3.72 13.13
C PHE A 130 8.96 3.26 11.86
N TYR A 131 9.68 3.15 10.74
CA TYR A 131 9.17 2.59 9.50
C TYR A 131 8.69 1.14 9.67
N GLY A 132 9.55 0.23 10.15
CA GLY A 132 9.17 -1.17 10.38
C GLY A 132 8.06 -1.31 11.42
N ILE A 133 8.15 -0.57 12.54
CA ILE A 133 7.11 -0.56 13.58
C ILE A 133 5.77 -0.12 13.00
N SER A 134 5.74 0.94 12.19
CA SER A 134 4.49 1.45 11.60
C SER A 134 3.84 0.45 10.65
N LYS A 135 4.65 -0.24 9.83
CA LYS A 135 4.17 -1.26 8.91
C LYS A 135 3.59 -2.47 9.65
N ASP A 136 4.32 -3.02 10.63
CA ASP A 136 3.82 -4.15 11.45
C ASP A 136 2.60 -3.76 12.28
N THR A 137 2.58 -2.54 12.83
CA THR A 137 1.42 -2.03 13.58
C THR A 137 0.17 -1.95 12.69
N LEU A 138 0.28 -1.36 11.50
CA LEU A 138 -0.84 -1.27 10.56
C LEU A 138 -1.34 -2.67 10.17
N ARG A 139 -0.42 -3.62 9.89
CA ARG A 139 -0.77 -5.01 9.62
C ARG A 139 -1.63 -5.62 10.73
N ARG A 140 -1.16 -5.53 11.98
CA ARG A 140 -1.86 -6.10 13.15
C ARG A 140 -3.23 -5.46 13.37
N LEU A 141 -3.33 -4.12 13.20
CA LEU A 141 -4.61 -3.42 13.28
C LEU A 141 -5.60 -3.92 12.22
N LEU A 142 -5.14 -4.10 10.98
CA LEU A 142 -5.99 -4.57 9.90
C LEU A 142 -6.38 -6.04 10.06
N GLU A 143 -5.49 -6.92 10.52
CA GLU A 143 -5.81 -8.32 10.85
C GLU A 143 -6.96 -8.42 11.87
N VAL A 144 -6.90 -7.63 12.93
CA VAL A 144 -7.98 -7.59 13.93
C VAL A 144 -9.25 -6.99 13.35
N TYR A 145 -9.13 -5.89 12.59
CA TYR A 145 -10.28 -5.18 12.06
C TYR A 145 -11.05 -5.96 10.99
N THR A 146 -10.35 -6.73 10.16
CA THR A 146 -10.97 -7.47 9.04
C THR A 146 -11.45 -8.87 9.40
N LYS A 147 -11.08 -9.39 10.58
CA LYS A 147 -11.30 -10.78 11.00
C LYS A 147 -12.74 -11.28 10.83
N ASP A 148 -13.71 -10.43 11.16
CA ASP A 148 -15.13 -10.80 11.12
C ASP A 148 -15.90 -10.04 10.01
N LYS A 149 -15.19 -9.58 8.96
CA LYS A 149 -15.76 -8.84 7.83
C LYS A 149 -15.69 -9.67 6.55
N ASP A 150 -16.62 -9.39 5.64
CA ASP A 150 -16.63 -9.95 4.27
C ASP A 150 -15.59 -9.23 3.38
N VAL A 151 -14.31 -9.36 3.75
CA VAL A 151 -13.17 -8.79 3.05
C VAL A 151 -11.97 -9.70 3.16
N VAL A 152 -11.24 -9.89 2.07
CA VAL A 152 -9.95 -10.60 2.06
C VAL A 152 -8.85 -9.61 2.41
N TYR A 153 -8.06 -9.90 3.43
CA TYR A 153 -6.88 -9.11 3.78
C TYR A 153 -5.60 -9.90 3.52
N GLN A 154 -4.64 -9.27 2.86
CA GLN A 154 -3.30 -9.81 2.59
C GLN A 154 -2.24 -8.76 2.92
N HIS A 155 -1.15 -9.22 3.53
CA HIS A 155 0.03 -8.40 3.79
C HIS A 155 1.25 -9.02 3.12
N LEU A 156 1.82 -8.28 2.16
CA LEU A 156 2.99 -8.72 1.40
C LEU A 156 4.24 -8.05 1.97
N ARG A 157 5.25 -8.83 2.37
CA ARG A 157 6.54 -8.30 2.78
C ARG A 157 7.48 -8.26 1.59
N PHE A 158 7.89 -7.05 1.21
CA PHE A 158 8.88 -6.84 0.17
C PHE A 158 10.28 -6.80 0.77
N PHE A 159 11.16 -7.51 0.11
CA PHE A 159 12.59 -7.44 0.36
C PHE A 159 13.21 -6.52 -0.67
N TYR A 160 14.39 -6.85 -1.20
CA TYR A 160 15.01 -6.03 -2.23
C TYR A 160 14.30 -6.23 -3.57
N THR A 161 13.80 -5.13 -4.14
CA THR A 161 13.27 -5.11 -5.51
C THR A 161 14.31 -4.46 -6.41
N TYR A 162 14.50 -5.01 -7.60
CA TYR A 162 15.44 -4.50 -8.59
C TYR A 162 14.87 -4.69 -10.00
N GLY A 163 15.34 -3.87 -10.94
CA GLY A 163 14.97 -3.91 -12.34
C GLY A 163 15.98 -3.16 -13.19
N ASP A 164 15.84 -3.24 -14.52
CA ASP A 164 16.79 -2.69 -15.49
C ASP A 164 16.53 -1.21 -15.82
N ASP A 165 15.47 -0.64 -15.32
CA ASP A 165 15.06 0.72 -15.60
C ASP A 165 15.54 1.71 -14.53
N MET A 166 15.86 2.93 -15.00
CA MET A 166 16.45 4.01 -14.23
C MET A 166 15.46 4.72 -13.30
N HIS A 167 14.42 4.08 -12.86
CA HIS A 167 13.50 4.60 -11.84
C HIS A 167 14.13 4.53 -10.46
N SER A 168 15.23 5.22 -10.27
CA SER A 168 15.81 5.38 -8.95
C SER A 168 15.11 6.52 -8.21
N SER A 169 13.98 6.26 -7.63
CA SER A 169 13.59 6.96 -6.41
C SER A 169 14.15 6.18 -5.24
N GLY A 170 15.43 6.33 -5.04
CA GLY A 170 16.12 5.80 -3.88
C GLY A 170 15.65 6.43 -2.60
#